data_26e309cb6da646772e61389af1176cc5
#
_entry.id   26e309cb6da646772e61389af1176cc5
#
_cell.length_a   1.000
_cell.length_b   1.000
_cell.length_c   1.000
_cell.angle_alpha   90.00
_cell.angle_beta   90.00
_cell.angle_gamma   90.00
#
_symmetry.space_group_name_H-M   'P 1'
#
loop_
_entity.id
_entity.type
_entity.pdbx_description
1 polymer ?
#
loop_
_entity_poly.entity_id
_entity_poly.type
_entity_poly.pdbx_seq_one_letter_code
_entity_poly.pdbx_strand_id
1 'polypeptide(L)'
;MDISLGTSSSEQRAQNTWEQIKARTRDGEPDPELEAAYLQFGRYLMISGSRGSLPLNLQGLWLDGNDPDWMGDYHTDINIQMNYWMADRAGLSQCFDALTDYCLAQLPSWTELTHTLFNDPRNRYRNSSGRIAGWTVGISANVHGGMGWWWHPAGNAWLCNTLWERYEFTCSSSYLAKIHPLLKGACEFWEARLVTTTVTDPDTGAEAEVLIADSDWSPEHGPLDAKGITYAQELVWALFANYRTASEVLKRDTAHADEIAPLQKRLYLPRVSPRTGWLEEWMSPDNLGETTHRHLSPLVGLFPGDRIRPDGSTPAALLDGATALLTARGTQSFGWANAWRSLCWARLKNAGKAYEVFVNNLRPSTDGSNGTAPNLFDIYEVEKGRGVFQIDANFGTPAAAMEMLLYSRPGHVELLPALPDAWSTSGSVTGMGARGGFVVDLRWRDGRPTEARIRSVGGRTTTVSYGGTSRKVTMEPGESTVLREFDR
;
A
#
# COMPACT_ATOMS: atom_id res chain seq x y z
N MET A 1 0.55 10.36 17.68
CA MET A 1 0.30 11.32 16.59
C MET A 1 -0.93 12.14 16.92
N ASP A 2 -0.88 13.43 16.69
CA ASP A 2 -2.01 14.37 16.73
C ASP A 2 -2.08 15.12 15.40
N ILE A 3 -3.29 15.49 14.93
CA ILE A 3 -3.49 16.10 13.61
C ILE A 3 -4.60 17.14 13.64
N SER A 4 -4.33 18.28 13.00
CA SER A 4 -5.28 19.33 12.70
C SER A 4 -5.17 19.66 11.21
N LEU A 5 -6.26 19.58 10.48
CA LEU A 5 -6.31 19.85 9.03
C LEU A 5 -6.88 21.25 8.72
N GLY A 6 -7.23 22.01 9.75
CA GLY A 6 -7.85 23.32 9.66
C GLY A 6 -8.92 23.48 10.72
N THR A 7 -9.78 24.47 10.50
CA THR A 7 -10.85 24.84 11.42
C THR A 7 -12.19 24.83 10.69
N SER A 8 -13.14 24.06 11.18
CA SER A 8 -14.51 24.03 10.67
C SER A 8 -15.32 25.26 11.11
N SER A 9 -16.36 25.61 10.39
CA SER A 9 -17.26 26.71 10.75
C SER A 9 -18.01 26.43 12.06
N SER A 10 -18.53 27.49 12.69
CA SER A 10 -19.36 27.34 13.90
C SER A 10 -20.64 26.55 13.63
N GLU A 11 -21.18 26.63 12.43
CA GLU A 11 -22.36 25.87 12.02
C GLU A 11 -22.04 24.39 11.89
N GLN A 12 -20.93 24.02 11.25
CA GLN A 12 -20.46 22.62 11.16
C GLN A 12 -20.24 22.02 12.53
N ARG A 13 -19.58 22.74 13.45
CA ARG A 13 -19.32 22.25 14.81
C ARG A 13 -20.61 22.08 15.67
N ALA A 14 -21.67 22.80 15.34
CA ALA A 14 -22.95 22.66 16.04
C ALA A 14 -23.74 21.40 15.64
N GLN A 15 -23.36 20.76 14.55
CA GLN A 15 -24.00 19.54 14.04
C GLN A 15 -23.42 18.29 14.70
N ASN A 16 -24.25 17.24 14.81
CA ASN A 16 -23.72 15.91 15.12
C ASN A 16 -22.99 15.32 13.90
N THR A 17 -22.16 14.30 14.12
CA THR A 17 -21.32 13.68 13.09
C THR A 17 -22.09 13.26 11.86
N TRP A 18 -23.30 12.68 12.03
CA TRP A 18 -24.10 12.23 10.89
C TRP A 18 -24.61 13.39 10.01
N GLU A 19 -25.02 14.48 10.64
CA GLU A 19 -25.42 15.69 9.93
C GLU A 19 -24.21 16.37 9.24
N GLN A 20 -23.02 16.36 9.87
CA GLN A 20 -21.80 16.85 9.24
C GLN A 20 -21.45 16.06 7.96
N ILE A 21 -21.51 14.71 8.01
CA ILE A 21 -21.26 13.85 6.84
C ILE A 21 -22.27 14.15 5.73
N LYS A 22 -23.55 14.28 6.06
CA LYS A 22 -24.60 14.60 5.08
C LYS A 22 -24.46 16.01 4.50
N ALA A 23 -24.20 17.00 5.34
CA ALA A 23 -24.03 18.39 4.93
C ALA A 23 -22.81 18.54 4.00
N ARG A 24 -21.68 17.93 4.39
CA ARG A 24 -20.47 17.93 3.56
C ARG A 24 -20.73 17.36 2.15
N THR A 25 -21.47 16.24 2.07
CA THR A 25 -21.78 15.61 0.78
C THR A 25 -22.75 16.42 -0.05
N ARG A 26 -23.76 17.05 0.59
CA ARG A 26 -24.77 17.87 -0.08
C ARG A 26 -24.20 19.20 -0.57
N ASP A 27 -23.42 19.87 0.27
CA ASP A 27 -22.98 21.24 0.05
C ASP A 27 -21.60 21.31 -0.63
N GLY A 28 -20.81 20.21 -0.56
CA GLY A 28 -19.47 20.15 -1.14
C GLY A 28 -18.40 20.91 -0.35
N GLU A 29 -18.78 21.53 0.78
CA GLU A 29 -17.87 22.34 1.58
C GLU A 29 -16.96 21.46 2.45
N PRO A 30 -15.64 21.73 2.49
CA PRO A 30 -14.73 21.02 3.38
C PRO A 30 -15.12 21.12 4.85
N ASP A 31 -14.93 20.05 5.59
CA ASP A 31 -15.04 20.02 7.05
C ASP A 31 -13.75 19.44 7.66
N PRO A 32 -12.71 20.25 7.83
CA PRO A 32 -11.39 19.78 8.26
C PRO A 32 -11.38 19.10 9.64
N GLU A 33 -12.26 19.49 10.56
CA GLU A 33 -12.35 18.87 11.88
C GLU A 33 -13.03 17.49 11.81
N LEU A 34 -14.06 17.32 10.98
CA LEU A 34 -14.66 16.00 10.71
C LEU A 34 -13.62 15.08 10.03
N GLU A 35 -12.89 15.59 9.04
CA GLU A 35 -11.87 14.84 8.32
C GLU A 35 -10.73 14.40 9.26
N ALA A 36 -10.26 15.28 10.15
CA ALA A 36 -9.30 14.95 11.19
C ALA A 36 -9.85 13.93 12.20
N ALA A 37 -11.11 14.05 12.59
CA ALA A 37 -11.78 13.08 13.47
C ALA A 37 -11.87 11.69 12.84
N TYR A 38 -12.16 11.62 11.54
CA TYR A 38 -12.16 10.35 10.79
C TYR A 38 -10.78 9.66 10.80
N LEU A 39 -9.70 10.44 10.64
CA LEU A 39 -8.34 9.89 10.76
C LEU A 39 -8.06 9.36 12.17
N GLN A 40 -8.46 10.08 13.20
CA GLN A 40 -8.29 9.66 14.58
C GLN A 40 -9.15 8.44 14.92
N PHE A 41 -10.32 8.32 14.29
CA PHE A 41 -11.17 7.13 14.43
C PHE A 41 -10.49 5.88 13.84
N GLY A 42 -9.86 5.96 12.67
CA GLY A 42 -9.04 4.88 12.12
C GLY A 42 -7.92 4.47 13.09
N ARG A 43 -7.23 5.44 13.71
CA ARG A 43 -6.23 5.13 14.75
C ARG A 43 -6.83 4.43 15.95
N TYR A 44 -8.02 4.86 16.41
CA TYR A 44 -8.74 4.19 17.48
C TYR A 44 -9.06 2.72 17.15
N LEU A 45 -9.57 2.45 15.94
CA LEU A 45 -9.88 1.08 15.50
C LEU A 45 -8.62 0.20 15.49
N MET A 46 -7.49 0.72 15.01
CA MET A 46 -6.23 -0.01 14.99
C MET A 46 -5.70 -0.30 16.40
N ILE A 47 -5.73 0.69 17.29
CA ILE A 47 -5.32 0.52 18.69
C ILE A 47 -6.19 -0.51 19.39
N SER A 48 -7.51 -0.50 19.13
CA SER A 48 -8.45 -1.41 19.75
C SER A 48 -8.37 -2.83 19.20
N GLY A 49 -8.11 -2.99 17.90
CA GLY A 49 -8.20 -4.27 17.20
C GLY A 49 -6.87 -4.98 16.91
N SER A 50 -5.71 -4.28 16.97
CA SER A 50 -4.42 -4.85 16.59
C SER A 50 -3.35 -4.67 17.68
N ARG A 51 -3.60 -5.23 18.87
CA ARG A 51 -2.65 -5.21 20.01
C ARG A 51 -2.40 -6.59 20.60
N GLY A 52 -3.02 -7.61 20.04
CA GLY A 52 -2.85 -9.00 20.44
C GLY A 52 -1.93 -9.77 19.51
N SER A 53 -2.13 -11.08 19.47
CA SER A 53 -1.34 -12.00 18.65
C SER A 53 -1.88 -12.21 17.24
N LEU A 54 -3.08 -11.68 16.93
CA LEU A 54 -3.72 -11.84 15.62
C LEU A 54 -3.87 -10.49 14.92
N PRO A 55 -3.65 -10.44 13.61
CA PRO A 55 -3.85 -9.23 12.82
C PRO A 55 -5.35 -8.95 12.63
N LEU A 56 -5.63 -7.75 12.13
CA LEU A 56 -6.99 -7.34 11.75
C LEU A 56 -7.43 -8.10 10.49
N ASN A 57 -8.57 -8.77 10.56
CA ASN A 57 -9.28 -9.34 9.43
C ASN A 57 -10.15 -8.27 8.73
N LEU A 58 -11.05 -8.67 7.82
CA LEU A 58 -11.90 -7.75 7.06
C LEU A 58 -12.81 -6.85 7.91
N GLN A 59 -13.20 -7.30 9.12
CA GLN A 59 -14.06 -6.56 10.06
C GLN A 59 -13.35 -6.23 11.39
N GLY A 60 -12.09 -6.61 11.56
CA GLY A 60 -11.38 -6.47 12.83
C GLY A 60 -12.09 -7.25 13.95
N LEU A 61 -12.46 -6.55 15.04
CA LEU A 61 -13.19 -7.13 16.17
C LEU A 61 -14.71 -6.94 16.07
N TRP A 62 -15.20 -6.26 15.04
CA TRP A 62 -16.59 -5.81 14.91
C TRP A 62 -17.36 -6.66 13.92
N LEU A 63 -17.44 -7.96 14.20
CA LEU A 63 -18.20 -8.92 13.43
C LEU A 63 -19.70 -8.86 13.84
N ASP A 64 -20.59 -8.92 12.85
CA ASP A 64 -22.03 -8.88 13.03
C ASP A 64 -22.67 -10.26 13.23
N GLY A 65 -21.89 -11.28 13.50
CA GLY A 65 -22.37 -12.64 13.71
C GLY A 65 -21.28 -13.67 13.56
N ASN A 66 -21.71 -14.94 13.51
CA ASN A 66 -20.79 -16.08 13.39
C ASN A 66 -20.57 -16.55 11.93
N ASP A 67 -21.24 -15.92 10.98
CA ASP A 67 -21.13 -16.20 9.55
C ASP A 67 -20.93 -14.89 8.77
N PRO A 68 -19.80 -14.21 8.99
CA PRO A 68 -19.50 -12.95 8.32
C PRO A 68 -19.21 -13.15 6.83
N ASP A 69 -19.54 -12.12 6.03
CA ASP A 69 -19.15 -12.09 4.63
C ASP A 69 -17.64 -12.36 4.48
N TRP A 70 -17.26 -13.12 3.45
CA TRP A 70 -15.89 -13.60 3.22
C TRP A 70 -15.25 -14.29 4.44
N MET A 71 -16.07 -14.89 5.32
CA MET A 71 -15.62 -15.65 6.49
C MET A 71 -14.80 -14.83 7.51
N GLY A 72 -14.77 -13.51 7.40
CA GLY A 72 -13.92 -12.66 8.23
C GLY A 72 -12.44 -13.00 8.08
N ASP A 73 -12.00 -13.34 6.88
CA ASP A 73 -10.67 -13.87 6.61
C ASP A 73 -9.55 -12.81 6.63
N TYR A 74 -8.32 -13.26 6.47
CA TYR A 74 -7.17 -12.44 6.11
C TYR A 74 -7.01 -12.46 4.59
N HIS A 75 -7.68 -11.54 3.93
CA HIS A 75 -7.67 -11.43 2.47
C HIS A 75 -6.36 -10.82 1.99
N THR A 76 -5.61 -11.58 1.16
CA THR A 76 -4.19 -11.30 0.89
C THR A 76 -3.91 -10.50 -0.38
N ASP A 77 -4.93 -10.12 -1.13
CA ASP A 77 -4.76 -9.42 -2.41
C ASP A 77 -4.99 -7.89 -2.35
N ILE A 78 -5.17 -7.34 -1.15
CA ILE A 78 -5.15 -5.92 -0.79
C ILE A 78 -5.51 -5.68 0.68
N ASN A 79 -6.55 -6.36 1.22
CA ASN A 79 -7.23 -5.92 2.44
C ASN A 79 -6.32 -6.01 3.66
N ILE A 80 -5.65 -7.15 3.90
CA ILE A 80 -4.75 -7.27 5.04
C ILE A 80 -3.57 -6.32 4.94
N GLN A 81 -3.07 -6.04 3.75
CA GLN A 81 -1.98 -5.09 3.53
C GLN A 81 -2.45 -3.66 3.84
N MET A 82 -3.61 -3.27 3.32
CA MET A 82 -4.19 -1.94 3.56
C MET A 82 -4.47 -1.69 5.04
N ASN A 83 -4.88 -2.71 5.78
CA ASN A 83 -5.10 -2.62 7.22
C ASN A 83 -3.88 -2.08 7.97
N TYR A 84 -2.67 -2.23 7.42
CA TYR A 84 -1.43 -1.81 8.08
C TYR A 84 -0.71 -0.63 7.42
N TRP A 85 -1.20 -0.09 6.30
CA TRP A 85 -0.54 1.04 5.61
C TRP A 85 -0.40 2.30 6.46
N MET A 86 -1.33 2.53 7.41
CA MET A 86 -1.24 3.69 8.29
C MET A 86 -0.43 3.45 9.56
N ALA A 87 -0.14 2.19 9.95
CA ALA A 87 0.35 1.85 11.28
C ALA A 87 1.60 2.64 11.70
N ASP A 88 2.69 2.50 10.98
CA ASP A 88 3.95 3.19 11.30
C ASP A 88 3.86 4.70 11.02
N ARG A 89 3.14 5.11 9.97
CA ARG A 89 2.89 6.53 9.65
C ARG A 89 2.16 7.24 10.77
N ALA A 90 1.16 6.60 11.35
CA ALA A 90 0.33 7.14 12.44
C ALA A 90 0.98 7.02 13.83
N GLY A 91 2.23 6.55 13.92
CA GLY A 91 2.91 6.31 15.20
C GLY A 91 2.34 5.14 15.99
N LEU A 92 1.81 4.12 15.31
CA LEU A 92 1.20 2.92 15.89
C LEU A 92 2.02 1.66 15.59
N SER A 93 3.34 1.78 15.59
CA SER A 93 4.26 0.69 15.25
C SER A 93 4.00 -0.61 16.03
N GLN A 94 3.57 -0.52 17.29
CA GLN A 94 3.25 -1.70 18.10
C GLN A 94 2.03 -2.48 17.57
N CYS A 95 1.08 -1.80 16.92
CA CYS A 95 -0.07 -2.45 16.32
C CYS A 95 0.32 -3.33 15.11
N PHE A 96 1.45 -3.02 14.48
CA PHE A 96 1.99 -3.80 13.37
C PHE A 96 2.56 -5.16 13.80
N ASP A 97 2.94 -5.30 15.07
CA ASP A 97 3.53 -6.55 15.58
C ASP A 97 2.60 -7.75 15.40
N ALA A 98 1.28 -7.56 15.51
CA ALA A 98 0.30 -8.61 15.31
C ALA A 98 0.39 -9.26 13.91
N LEU A 99 0.56 -8.46 12.85
CA LEU A 99 0.75 -8.99 11.50
C LEU A 99 2.08 -9.73 11.38
N THR A 100 3.15 -9.17 11.93
CA THR A 100 4.48 -9.79 11.88
C THR A 100 4.50 -11.14 12.59
N ASP A 101 3.93 -11.19 13.79
CA ASP A 101 3.90 -12.41 14.61
C ASP A 101 3.02 -13.50 13.97
N TYR A 102 1.89 -13.11 13.38
CA TYR A 102 1.06 -14.01 12.60
C TYR A 102 1.83 -14.62 11.42
N CYS A 103 2.45 -13.82 10.56
CA CYS A 103 3.19 -14.33 9.41
C CYS A 103 4.32 -15.28 9.82
N LEU A 104 5.03 -14.99 10.90
CA LEU A 104 6.09 -15.84 11.44
C LEU A 104 5.53 -17.16 11.99
N ALA A 105 4.41 -17.11 12.69
CA ALA A 105 3.76 -18.30 13.22
C ALA A 105 3.23 -19.23 12.11
N GLN A 106 2.79 -18.64 10.99
CA GLN A 106 2.27 -19.42 9.86
C GLN A 106 3.34 -19.92 8.90
N LEU A 107 4.56 -19.39 8.93
CA LEU A 107 5.62 -19.76 7.98
C LEU A 107 5.84 -21.27 7.83
N PRO A 108 5.89 -22.09 8.91
CA PRO A 108 6.03 -23.55 8.77
C PRO A 108 4.84 -24.17 8.03
N SER A 109 3.62 -23.80 8.38
CA SER A 109 2.39 -24.32 7.76
C SER A 109 2.28 -23.90 6.29
N TRP A 110 2.53 -22.64 5.96
CA TRP A 110 2.53 -22.15 4.58
C TRP A 110 3.59 -22.82 3.72
N THR A 111 4.78 -23.08 4.30
CA THR A 111 5.85 -23.83 3.61
C THR A 111 5.42 -25.27 3.31
N GLU A 112 4.90 -25.99 4.31
CA GLU A 112 4.41 -27.35 4.14
C GLU A 112 3.29 -27.43 3.09
N LEU A 113 2.28 -26.57 3.19
CA LEU A 113 1.17 -26.50 2.22
C LEU A 113 1.67 -26.22 0.81
N THR A 114 2.62 -25.30 0.65
CA THR A 114 3.21 -24.99 -0.64
C THR A 114 3.92 -26.20 -1.22
N HIS A 115 4.76 -26.89 -0.43
CA HIS A 115 5.53 -28.05 -0.89
C HIS A 115 4.65 -29.25 -1.23
N THR A 116 3.54 -29.43 -0.52
CA THR A 116 2.67 -30.59 -0.70
C THR A 116 1.57 -30.39 -1.74
N LEU A 117 1.06 -29.17 -1.90
CA LEU A 117 -0.15 -28.91 -2.67
C LEU A 117 0.03 -27.94 -3.84
N PHE A 118 1.06 -27.07 -3.85
CA PHE A 118 1.14 -26.01 -4.87
C PHE A 118 1.30 -26.57 -6.29
N ASN A 119 2.11 -27.61 -6.47
CA ASN A 119 2.30 -28.25 -7.77
C ASN A 119 1.29 -29.38 -8.08
N ASP A 120 0.23 -29.53 -7.28
CA ASP A 120 -0.88 -30.45 -7.60
C ASP A 120 -1.43 -30.14 -9.00
N PRO A 121 -1.67 -31.16 -9.85
CA PRO A 121 -2.19 -30.96 -11.21
C PRO A 121 -3.50 -30.14 -11.29
N ARG A 122 -4.29 -30.07 -10.23
CA ARG A 122 -5.53 -29.29 -10.14
C ARG A 122 -5.27 -27.80 -9.93
N ASN A 123 -4.07 -27.43 -9.43
CA ASN A 123 -3.71 -26.02 -9.28
C ASN A 123 -3.29 -25.44 -10.63
N ARG A 124 -4.07 -24.52 -11.16
CA ARG A 124 -3.77 -23.81 -12.43
C ARG A 124 -2.51 -22.95 -12.35
N TYR A 125 -2.12 -22.55 -11.14
CA TYR A 125 -0.94 -21.71 -10.88
C TYR A 125 0.31 -22.49 -10.54
N ARG A 126 0.28 -23.84 -10.67
CA ARG A 126 1.46 -24.67 -10.45
C ARG A 126 2.65 -24.20 -11.28
N ASN A 127 3.86 -24.42 -10.78
CA ASN A 127 5.05 -24.05 -11.50
C ASN A 127 5.26 -24.95 -12.73
N SER A 128 5.29 -24.37 -13.92
CA SER A 128 5.59 -25.10 -15.16
C SER A 128 7.01 -25.68 -15.17
N SER A 129 7.92 -25.09 -14.38
CA SER A 129 9.25 -25.63 -14.14
C SER A 129 9.26 -26.99 -13.42
N GLY A 130 8.16 -27.38 -12.80
CA GLY A 130 8.04 -28.54 -11.93
C GLY A 130 8.78 -28.43 -10.59
N ARG A 131 9.55 -27.35 -10.39
CA ARG A 131 10.28 -27.10 -9.14
C ARG A 131 9.35 -26.51 -8.10
N ILE A 132 9.62 -26.78 -6.82
CA ILE A 132 8.94 -26.17 -5.69
C ILE A 132 9.97 -25.84 -4.61
N ALA A 133 9.86 -24.64 -4.03
CA ALA A 133 10.67 -24.19 -2.92
C ALA A 133 9.94 -23.09 -2.18
N GLY A 134 10.40 -22.72 -0.99
CA GLY A 134 9.88 -21.61 -0.22
C GLY A 134 8.40 -21.76 0.14
N TRP A 135 7.67 -20.66 0.14
CA TRP A 135 6.27 -20.61 0.57
C TRP A 135 5.46 -19.59 -0.22
N THR A 136 4.17 -19.82 -0.32
CA THR A 136 3.18 -18.83 -0.71
C THR A 136 1.85 -19.06 0.03
N VAL A 137 0.82 -18.28 -0.31
CA VAL A 137 -0.47 -18.24 0.39
C VAL A 137 -1.64 -18.38 -0.57
N GLY A 138 -2.84 -18.61 -0.02
CA GLY A 138 -4.09 -18.45 -0.74
C GLY A 138 -4.61 -17.01 -0.67
N ILE A 139 -5.63 -16.69 -1.48
CA ILE A 139 -6.36 -15.42 -1.42
C ILE A 139 -6.93 -15.20 -0.03
N SER A 140 -7.58 -16.21 0.51
CA SER A 140 -8.17 -16.23 1.85
C SER A 140 -7.28 -17.05 2.78
N ALA A 141 -6.77 -16.43 3.83
CA ALA A 141 -6.04 -17.10 4.89
C ALA A 141 -6.81 -16.96 6.21
N ASN A 142 -6.63 -17.92 7.11
CA ASN A 142 -7.27 -17.89 8.42
C ASN A 142 -6.24 -17.91 9.56
N VAL A 143 -6.71 -17.88 10.80
CA VAL A 143 -5.86 -17.83 11.99
C VAL A 143 -4.93 -19.04 12.16
N HIS A 144 -5.21 -20.14 11.47
CA HIS A 144 -4.41 -21.37 11.48
C HIS A 144 -3.53 -21.51 10.22
N GLY A 145 -3.44 -20.48 9.37
CA GLY A 145 -2.70 -20.49 8.12
C GLY A 145 -3.33 -21.34 7.01
N GLY A 146 -4.56 -21.82 7.23
CA GLY A 146 -5.32 -22.52 6.18
C GLY A 146 -5.65 -21.58 5.03
N MET A 147 -5.86 -22.18 3.85
CA MET A 147 -6.18 -21.47 2.62
C MET A 147 -7.62 -21.73 2.23
N GLY A 148 -8.29 -20.64 1.81
CA GLY A 148 -9.56 -20.72 1.11
C GLY A 148 -9.46 -20.18 -0.32
N TRP A 149 -10.44 -20.53 -1.15
CA TRP A 149 -10.62 -20.13 -2.53
C TRP A 149 -9.57 -20.74 -3.45
N TRP A 150 -8.53 -20.00 -3.82
CA TRP A 150 -7.42 -20.51 -4.64
C TRP A 150 -6.09 -19.88 -4.22
N TRP A 151 -5.03 -20.41 -4.81
CA TRP A 151 -3.70 -19.90 -4.57
C TRP A 151 -3.54 -18.46 -5.06
N HIS A 152 -2.80 -17.68 -4.27
CA HIS A 152 -2.38 -16.32 -4.60
C HIS A 152 -0.84 -16.28 -4.65
N PRO A 153 -0.22 -16.63 -5.79
CA PRO A 153 1.23 -16.75 -5.86
C PRO A 153 1.97 -15.51 -5.41
N ALA A 154 1.52 -14.30 -5.80
CA ALA A 154 2.14 -13.04 -5.42
C ALA A 154 1.82 -12.55 -4.00
N GLY A 155 0.95 -13.25 -3.27
CA GLY A 155 0.58 -12.90 -1.90
C GLY A 155 1.76 -12.95 -0.93
N ASN A 156 2.69 -13.88 -1.12
CA ASN A 156 3.91 -13.95 -0.32
C ASN A 156 4.80 -12.72 -0.50
N ALA A 157 4.98 -12.28 -1.74
CA ALA A 157 5.77 -11.09 -2.04
C ALA A 157 5.12 -9.82 -1.46
N TRP A 158 3.79 -9.70 -1.55
CA TRP A 158 3.11 -8.53 -0.98
C TRP A 158 3.14 -8.51 0.53
N LEU A 159 2.92 -9.64 1.21
CA LEU A 159 3.09 -9.73 2.66
C LEU A 159 4.51 -9.36 3.07
N CYS A 160 5.53 -9.92 2.40
CA CYS A 160 6.93 -9.58 2.67
C CYS A 160 7.24 -8.09 2.48
N ASN A 161 6.73 -7.48 1.40
CA ASN A 161 6.91 -6.05 1.14
C ASN A 161 6.18 -5.19 2.19
N THR A 162 5.01 -5.63 2.68
CA THR A 162 4.30 -4.96 3.77
C THR A 162 5.09 -5.03 5.08
N LEU A 163 5.65 -6.20 5.40
CA LEU A 163 6.53 -6.34 6.58
C LEU A 163 7.82 -5.52 6.44
N TRP A 164 8.36 -5.40 5.24
CA TRP A 164 9.53 -4.58 4.94
C TRP A 164 9.28 -3.09 5.22
N GLU A 165 8.07 -2.58 4.97
CA GLU A 165 7.74 -1.18 5.25
C GLU A 165 8.04 -0.80 6.71
N ARG A 166 7.70 -1.65 7.67
CA ARG A 166 8.02 -1.39 9.09
C ARG A 166 9.52 -1.26 9.33
N TYR A 167 10.35 -2.06 8.65
CA TYR A 167 11.80 -1.86 8.73
C TYR A 167 12.20 -0.49 8.19
N GLU A 168 11.63 -0.05 7.10
CA GLU A 168 11.92 1.28 6.56
C GLU A 168 11.56 2.42 7.52
N PHE A 169 10.47 2.28 8.29
CA PHE A 169 10.09 3.28 9.30
C PHE A 169 10.94 3.22 10.57
N THR A 170 11.49 2.07 10.95
CA THR A 170 12.18 1.88 12.22
C THR A 170 13.69 1.79 12.11
N CYS A 171 14.22 1.35 10.97
CA CYS A 171 15.61 0.96 10.75
C CYS A 171 16.12 -0.07 11.79
N SER A 172 15.22 -0.89 12.36
CA SER A 172 15.54 -1.87 13.38
C SER A 172 16.16 -3.13 12.79
N SER A 173 17.46 -3.35 12.99
CA SER A 173 18.14 -4.58 12.54
C SER A 173 17.62 -5.83 13.26
N SER A 174 17.16 -5.73 14.49
CA SER A 174 16.55 -6.85 15.22
C SER A 174 15.20 -7.25 14.60
N TYR A 175 14.38 -6.27 14.22
CA TYR A 175 13.15 -6.54 13.46
C TYR A 175 13.45 -7.15 12.10
N LEU A 176 14.42 -6.61 11.38
CA LEU A 176 14.85 -7.13 10.09
C LEU A 176 15.32 -8.58 10.18
N ALA A 177 16.10 -8.93 11.22
CA ALA A 177 16.53 -10.31 11.47
C ALA A 177 15.35 -11.26 11.74
N LYS A 178 14.28 -10.74 12.39
CA LYS A 178 13.05 -11.48 12.68
C LYS A 178 12.29 -11.85 11.42
N ILE A 179 12.15 -10.94 10.46
CA ILE A 179 11.39 -11.17 9.21
C ILE A 179 12.23 -11.80 8.08
N HIS A 180 13.56 -11.84 8.21
CA HIS A 180 14.46 -12.35 7.17
C HIS A 180 14.10 -13.76 6.66
N PRO A 181 13.69 -14.74 7.49
CA PRO A 181 13.27 -16.08 7.00
C PRO A 181 12.06 -16.01 6.06
N LEU A 182 11.11 -15.09 6.30
CA LEU A 182 9.95 -14.89 5.43
C LEU A 182 10.40 -14.37 4.06
N LEU A 183 11.25 -13.34 4.04
CA LEU A 183 11.80 -12.77 2.80
C LEU A 183 12.57 -13.81 1.99
N LYS A 184 13.45 -14.60 2.66
CA LYS A 184 14.24 -15.64 2.02
C LYS A 184 13.36 -16.71 1.37
N GLY A 185 12.44 -17.28 2.14
CA GLY A 185 11.56 -18.33 1.62
C GLY A 185 10.64 -17.85 0.48
N ALA A 186 10.21 -16.60 0.51
CA ALA A 186 9.46 -16.02 -0.61
C ALA A 186 10.36 -15.88 -1.86
N CYS A 187 11.63 -15.47 -1.71
CA CYS A 187 12.58 -15.45 -2.84
C CYS A 187 12.81 -16.86 -3.42
N GLU A 188 13.03 -17.84 -2.59
CA GLU A 188 13.19 -19.25 -3.01
C GLU A 188 11.97 -19.75 -3.81
N PHE A 189 10.75 -19.38 -3.40
CA PHE A 189 9.53 -19.69 -4.15
C PHE A 189 9.55 -19.08 -5.56
N TRP A 190 9.93 -17.80 -5.68
CA TRP A 190 9.97 -17.13 -6.97
C TRP A 190 11.11 -17.59 -7.87
N GLU A 191 12.26 -17.99 -7.33
CA GLU A 191 13.32 -18.65 -8.10
C GLU A 191 12.85 -19.97 -8.73
N ALA A 192 12.01 -20.73 -8.02
CA ALA A 192 11.43 -21.95 -8.55
C ALA A 192 10.34 -21.70 -9.59
N ARG A 193 9.57 -20.59 -9.43
CA ARG A 193 8.41 -20.26 -10.25
C ARG A 193 8.75 -19.56 -11.57
N LEU A 194 9.70 -18.64 -11.55
CA LEU A 194 10.00 -17.81 -12.71
C LEU A 194 10.55 -18.64 -13.86
N VAL A 195 10.06 -18.37 -15.06
CA VAL A 195 10.52 -18.99 -16.32
C VAL A 195 11.01 -17.94 -17.30
N THR A 196 11.94 -18.32 -18.17
CA THR A 196 12.46 -17.46 -19.22
C THR A 196 11.49 -17.44 -20.41
N THR A 197 11.24 -16.26 -20.94
CA THR A 197 10.57 -16.05 -22.22
C THR A 197 11.30 -14.99 -23.03
N THR A 198 11.12 -15.00 -24.35
CA THR A 198 11.65 -13.95 -25.23
C THR A 198 10.59 -12.89 -25.46
N VAL A 199 10.97 -11.63 -25.38
CA VAL A 199 10.15 -10.48 -25.73
C VAL A 199 10.86 -9.66 -26.80
N THR A 200 10.08 -9.10 -27.73
CA THR A 200 10.58 -8.18 -28.74
C THR A 200 10.30 -6.75 -28.27
N ASP A 201 11.31 -5.92 -28.31
CA ASP A 201 11.15 -4.49 -28.07
C ASP A 201 10.39 -3.86 -29.25
N PRO A 202 9.25 -3.20 -29.03
CA PRO A 202 8.40 -2.70 -30.12
C PRO A 202 9.04 -1.54 -30.91
N ASP A 203 9.97 -0.81 -30.30
CA ASP A 203 10.59 0.37 -30.93
C ASP A 203 11.84 0.01 -31.74
N THR A 204 12.62 -0.95 -31.22
CA THR A 204 13.91 -1.32 -31.82
C THR A 204 13.89 -2.65 -32.57
N GLY A 205 12.88 -3.49 -32.36
CA GLY A 205 12.82 -4.87 -32.87
C GLY A 205 13.82 -5.83 -32.20
N ALA A 206 14.55 -5.37 -31.16
CA ALA A 206 15.51 -6.19 -30.47
C ALA A 206 14.83 -7.26 -29.60
N GLU A 207 15.34 -8.49 -29.64
CA GLU A 207 14.88 -9.57 -28.77
C GLU A 207 15.66 -9.55 -27.44
N ALA A 208 14.96 -9.79 -26.34
CA ALA A 208 15.54 -9.93 -25.01
C ALA A 208 14.89 -11.09 -24.25
N GLU A 209 15.69 -11.84 -23.53
CA GLU A 209 15.20 -12.83 -22.58
C GLU A 209 14.82 -12.18 -21.26
N VAL A 210 13.61 -12.42 -20.83
CA VAL A 210 13.05 -11.92 -19.55
C VAL A 210 12.52 -13.07 -18.71
N LEU A 211 12.31 -12.80 -17.42
CA LEU A 211 11.70 -13.73 -16.46
C LEU A 211 10.27 -13.32 -16.16
N ILE A 212 9.36 -14.29 -16.21
CA ILE A 212 7.93 -14.11 -15.92
C ILE A 212 7.37 -15.24 -15.06
N ALA A 213 6.26 -14.95 -14.38
CA ALA A 213 5.29 -15.98 -14.04
C ALA A 213 4.46 -16.30 -15.29
N ASP A 214 4.41 -17.55 -15.69
CA ASP A 214 3.81 -17.98 -16.98
C ASP A 214 2.34 -18.37 -16.89
N SER A 215 1.80 -18.52 -15.68
CA SER A 215 0.39 -18.76 -15.42
C SER A 215 -0.01 -18.12 -14.11
N ASP A 216 -0.69 -16.98 -14.19
CA ASP A 216 -1.13 -16.20 -13.03
C ASP A 216 -2.38 -15.40 -13.38
N TRP A 217 -2.93 -14.64 -12.45
CA TRP A 217 -4.06 -13.77 -12.67
C TRP A 217 -3.88 -12.44 -11.97
N SER A 218 -4.43 -11.39 -12.57
CA SER A 218 -4.43 -10.08 -11.94
C SER A 218 -5.66 -9.95 -11.03
N PRO A 219 -5.50 -9.64 -9.75
CA PRO A 219 -6.66 -9.48 -8.87
C PRO A 219 -7.56 -8.33 -9.32
N GLU A 220 -8.90 -8.52 -9.46
CA GLU A 220 -9.61 -9.82 -9.44
C GLU A 220 -10.38 -9.98 -10.75
N HIS A 221 -9.71 -9.90 -11.89
CA HIS A 221 -10.36 -9.98 -13.20
C HIS A 221 -9.40 -10.49 -14.28
N GLY A 222 -9.96 -10.69 -15.47
CA GLY A 222 -9.20 -11.12 -16.63
C GLY A 222 -8.96 -12.63 -16.70
N PRO A 223 -8.05 -13.08 -17.59
CA PRO A 223 -7.74 -14.48 -17.74
C PRO A 223 -7.07 -15.03 -16.49
N LEU A 224 -7.38 -16.28 -16.17
CA LEU A 224 -6.87 -16.98 -14.99
C LEU A 224 -5.52 -17.70 -15.25
N ASP A 225 -4.93 -17.47 -16.42
CA ASP A 225 -3.67 -18.06 -16.90
C ASP A 225 -2.81 -17.05 -17.65
N ALA A 226 -2.93 -15.77 -17.26
CA ALA A 226 -2.16 -14.69 -17.84
C ALA A 226 -0.67 -14.85 -17.58
N LYS A 227 0.15 -14.36 -18.51
CA LYS A 227 1.61 -14.36 -18.41
C LYS A 227 2.12 -13.00 -17.98
N GLY A 228 3.16 -13.00 -17.15
CA GLY A 228 3.88 -11.77 -16.78
C GLY A 228 2.96 -10.67 -16.27
N ILE A 229 2.04 -10.99 -15.36
CA ILE A 229 1.12 -9.98 -14.82
C ILE A 229 1.91 -8.89 -14.09
N THR A 230 1.62 -7.65 -14.40
CA THR A 230 2.29 -6.47 -13.84
C THR A 230 2.31 -6.49 -12.30
N TYR A 231 1.20 -6.85 -11.70
CA TYR A 231 1.04 -7.02 -10.26
C TYR A 231 2.12 -7.90 -9.63
N ALA A 232 2.27 -9.15 -10.11
CA ALA A 232 3.26 -10.07 -9.58
C ALA A 232 4.69 -9.62 -9.88
N GLN A 233 4.96 -9.15 -11.10
CA GLN A 233 6.30 -8.73 -11.53
C GLN A 233 6.84 -7.57 -10.68
N GLU A 234 6.00 -6.58 -10.38
CA GLU A 234 6.35 -5.45 -9.52
C GLU A 234 6.58 -5.86 -8.07
N LEU A 235 5.70 -6.70 -7.52
CA LEU A 235 5.84 -7.18 -6.14
C LEU A 235 7.10 -8.03 -5.97
N VAL A 236 7.43 -8.87 -6.95
CA VAL A 236 8.64 -9.71 -6.93
C VAL A 236 9.89 -8.86 -7.10
N TRP A 237 9.85 -7.84 -7.95
CA TRP A 237 10.97 -6.92 -8.07
C TRP A 237 11.30 -6.25 -6.74
N ALA A 238 10.28 -5.77 -6.04
CA ALA A 238 10.41 -5.16 -4.72
C ALA A 238 10.91 -6.19 -3.66
N LEU A 239 10.33 -7.40 -3.64
CA LEU A 239 10.77 -8.48 -2.76
C LEU A 239 12.27 -8.78 -2.92
N PHE A 240 12.74 -8.92 -4.15
CA PHE A 240 14.14 -9.20 -4.44
C PHE A 240 15.06 -8.06 -3.99
N ALA A 241 14.67 -6.80 -4.24
CA ALA A 241 15.39 -5.63 -3.75
C ALA A 241 15.48 -5.61 -2.22
N ASN A 242 14.35 -5.85 -1.55
CA ASN A 242 14.24 -5.83 -0.09
C ASN A 242 15.07 -6.96 0.55
N TYR A 243 14.98 -8.18 0.02
CA TYR A 243 15.77 -9.32 0.50
C TYR A 243 17.27 -9.08 0.36
N ARG A 244 17.72 -8.56 -0.78
CA ARG A 244 19.14 -8.22 -1.02
C ARG A 244 19.63 -7.18 -0.02
N THR A 245 18.86 -6.11 0.18
CA THR A 245 19.18 -5.09 1.19
C THR A 245 19.18 -5.67 2.62
N ALA A 246 18.23 -6.55 2.94
CA ALA A 246 18.18 -7.23 4.24
C ALA A 246 19.43 -8.08 4.47
N SER A 247 19.85 -8.85 3.47
CA SER A 247 21.03 -9.71 3.52
C SER A 247 22.33 -8.90 3.71
N GLU A 248 22.44 -7.75 3.01
CA GLU A 248 23.56 -6.83 3.15
C GLU A 248 23.61 -6.21 4.57
N VAL A 249 22.51 -5.67 5.07
CA VAL A 249 22.40 -5.05 6.39
C VAL A 249 22.73 -6.06 7.51
N LEU A 250 22.19 -7.27 7.39
CA LEU A 250 22.38 -8.35 8.38
C LEU A 250 23.69 -9.11 8.19
N LYS A 251 24.39 -8.94 7.08
CA LYS A 251 25.53 -9.76 6.66
C LYS A 251 25.20 -11.26 6.69
N ARG A 252 24.04 -11.61 6.18
CA ARG A 252 23.46 -12.95 6.23
C ARG A 252 22.97 -13.36 4.84
N ASP A 253 23.19 -14.62 4.45
CA ASP A 253 22.78 -15.21 3.16
C ASP A 253 23.21 -14.35 1.93
N THR A 254 24.36 -13.69 2.01
CA THR A 254 24.83 -12.76 0.99
C THR A 254 25.09 -13.46 -0.36
N ALA A 255 25.58 -14.69 -0.34
CA ALA A 255 25.77 -15.49 -1.56
C ALA A 255 24.43 -15.72 -2.29
N HIS A 256 23.36 -16.08 -1.57
CA HIS A 256 22.03 -16.22 -2.16
C HIS A 256 21.46 -14.88 -2.65
N ALA A 257 21.71 -13.79 -1.91
CA ALA A 257 21.33 -12.45 -2.36
C ALA A 257 22.04 -12.04 -3.68
N ASP A 258 23.27 -12.48 -3.89
CA ASP A 258 24.00 -12.27 -5.13
C ASP A 258 23.42 -13.10 -6.31
N GLU A 259 22.88 -14.30 -6.03
CA GLU A 259 22.14 -15.11 -7.02
C GLU A 259 20.80 -14.49 -7.42
N ILE A 260 20.13 -13.77 -6.51
CA ILE A 260 18.88 -13.04 -6.76
C ILE A 260 19.09 -11.80 -7.64
N ALA A 261 20.25 -11.15 -7.58
CA ALA A 261 20.51 -9.91 -8.29
C ALA A 261 20.32 -10.00 -9.83
N PRO A 262 20.85 -11.01 -10.53
CA PRO A 262 20.61 -11.18 -11.96
C PRO A 262 19.16 -11.54 -12.31
N LEU A 263 18.44 -12.25 -11.43
CA LEU A 263 17.02 -12.56 -11.62
C LEU A 263 16.18 -11.29 -11.59
N GLN A 264 16.41 -10.40 -10.60
CA GLN A 264 15.73 -9.12 -10.50
C GLN A 264 15.90 -8.26 -11.77
N LYS A 265 17.09 -8.23 -12.34
CA LYS A 265 17.39 -7.45 -13.56
C LYS A 265 16.68 -7.97 -14.81
N ARG A 266 16.34 -9.26 -14.82
CA ARG A 266 15.69 -9.93 -15.96
C ARG A 266 14.17 -9.97 -15.85
N LEU A 267 13.58 -9.51 -14.75
CA LEU A 267 12.12 -9.48 -14.62
C LEU A 267 11.50 -8.64 -15.74
N TYR A 268 10.44 -9.18 -16.34
CA TYR A 268 9.57 -8.41 -17.22
C TYR A 268 8.85 -7.37 -16.37
N LEU A 269 9.15 -6.11 -16.57
CA LEU A 269 8.53 -5.00 -15.83
C LEU A 269 7.47 -4.31 -16.69
N PRO A 270 6.49 -3.63 -16.07
CA PRO A 270 5.34 -3.05 -16.76
C PRO A 270 5.77 -2.14 -17.91
N ARG A 271 5.00 -2.25 -18.98
CA ARG A 271 5.07 -1.41 -20.18
C ARG A 271 3.79 -0.63 -20.34
N VAL A 272 3.81 0.36 -21.19
CA VAL A 272 2.62 1.08 -21.60
C VAL A 272 2.04 0.38 -22.82
N SER A 273 0.74 0.04 -22.76
CA SER A 273 0.04 -0.51 -23.89
C SER A 273 -0.07 0.54 -25.00
N PRO A 274 0.41 0.25 -26.23
CA PRO A 274 0.30 1.18 -27.35
C PRO A 274 -1.15 1.42 -27.79
N ARG A 275 -2.05 0.53 -27.39
CA ARG A 275 -3.47 0.61 -27.73
C ARG A 275 -4.24 1.58 -26.87
N THR A 276 -3.94 1.67 -25.57
CA THR A 276 -4.68 2.51 -24.61
C THR A 276 -3.87 3.63 -24.00
N GLY A 277 -2.56 3.55 -24.07
CA GLY A 277 -1.69 4.43 -23.28
C GLY A 277 -1.67 4.12 -21.79
N TRP A 278 -2.29 3.01 -21.33
CA TRP A 278 -2.27 2.58 -19.93
C TRP A 278 -1.09 1.67 -19.65
N LEU A 279 -0.70 1.53 -18.38
CA LEU A 279 0.14 0.42 -17.97
C LEU A 279 -0.55 -0.90 -18.29
N GLU A 280 0.20 -1.86 -18.82
CA GLU A 280 -0.30 -3.21 -19.08
C GLU A 280 -0.74 -3.88 -17.76
N GLU A 281 -1.81 -4.64 -17.80
CA GLU A 281 -2.26 -5.47 -16.68
C GLU A 281 -1.49 -6.80 -16.63
N TRP A 282 -1.20 -7.38 -17.80
CA TRP A 282 -0.37 -8.57 -18.03
C TRP A 282 0.38 -8.45 -19.36
N MET A 283 1.32 -9.32 -19.61
CA MET A 283 2.16 -9.30 -20.80
C MET A 283 1.34 -9.59 -22.08
N SER A 284 0.67 -8.58 -22.57
CA SER A 284 -0.08 -8.59 -23.82
C SER A 284 -0.40 -7.17 -24.26
N PRO A 285 -0.04 -6.76 -25.49
CA PRO A 285 -0.33 -5.42 -25.99
C PRO A 285 -1.85 -5.15 -26.15
N ASP A 286 -2.65 -6.20 -26.22
CA ASP A 286 -4.11 -6.11 -26.36
C ASP A 286 -4.84 -6.08 -25.04
N ASN A 287 -4.11 -6.28 -23.95
CA ASN A 287 -4.72 -6.37 -22.66
C ASN A 287 -4.89 -5.03 -21.97
N LEU A 288 -6.10 -4.77 -21.62
CA LEU A 288 -6.52 -3.49 -21.10
C LEU A 288 -7.14 -3.59 -19.72
N GLY A 289 -7.32 -4.80 -19.19
CA GLY A 289 -8.14 -4.98 -18.02
C GLY A 289 -9.53 -4.34 -18.18
N GLU A 290 -10.27 -4.28 -17.08
CA GLU A 290 -11.53 -3.55 -17.02
C GLU A 290 -11.29 -2.09 -16.66
N THR A 291 -11.86 -1.17 -17.44
CA THR A 291 -11.70 0.28 -17.23
C THR A 291 -12.10 0.72 -15.82
N THR A 292 -13.22 0.20 -15.33
CA THR A 292 -13.82 0.62 -14.06
C THR A 292 -13.58 -0.35 -12.91
N HIS A 293 -12.67 -1.31 -13.08
CA HIS A 293 -12.40 -2.32 -12.05
C HIS A 293 -11.97 -1.69 -10.73
N ARG A 294 -12.36 -2.31 -9.61
CA ARG A 294 -12.07 -1.79 -8.27
C ARG A 294 -10.60 -1.90 -7.88
N HIS A 295 -9.90 -2.97 -8.31
CA HIS A 295 -8.47 -3.15 -8.05
C HIS A 295 -7.60 -2.25 -8.93
N LEU A 296 -6.43 -1.89 -8.40
CA LEU A 296 -5.39 -1.12 -9.08
C LEU A 296 -4.10 -1.95 -9.24
N SER A 297 -4.25 -3.24 -9.52
CA SER A 297 -3.14 -4.20 -9.57
C SER A 297 -1.93 -3.72 -10.39
N PRO A 298 -2.08 -3.09 -11.57
CA PRO A 298 -0.95 -2.56 -12.33
C PRO A 298 -0.21 -1.40 -11.64
N LEU A 299 -0.82 -0.76 -10.66
CA LEU A 299 -0.27 0.42 -9.97
C LEU A 299 0.45 0.08 -8.66
N VAL A 300 0.66 -1.21 -8.34
CA VAL A 300 1.39 -1.58 -7.11
C VAL A 300 2.83 -1.06 -7.09
N GLY A 301 3.44 -0.82 -8.24
CA GLY A 301 4.76 -0.19 -8.36
C GLY A 301 4.76 1.31 -8.08
N LEU A 302 3.58 1.98 -8.15
CA LEU A 302 3.39 3.37 -7.74
C LEU A 302 3.04 3.46 -6.24
N PHE A 303 2.04 2.66 -5.80
CA PHE A 303 1.67 2.52 -4.40
C PHE A 303 1.07 1.12 -4.14
N PRO A 304 1.52 0.40 -3.09
CA PRO A 304 2.43 0.79 -2.01
C PRO A 304 3.91 0.83 -2.41
N GLY A 305 4.27 0.28 -3.56
CA GLY A 305 5.64 0.35 -4.08
C GLY A 305 6.13 1.78 -4.28
N ASP A 306 7.37 1.90 -4.70
CA ASP A 306 8.04 3.19 -4.93
C ASP A 306 8.97 3.13 -6.16
N ARG A 307 8.73 2.17 -7.07
CA ARG A 307 9.50 2.08 -8.30
C ARG A 307 9.05 3.12 -9.34
N ILE A 308 7.75 3.42 -9.37
CA ILE A 308 7.16 4.46 -10.23
C ILE A 308 7.02 5.73 -9.39
N ARG A 309 7.79 6.79 -9.73
CA ARG A 309 7.87 8.05 -8.97
C ARG A 309 7.96 9.26 -9.88
N PRO A 310 7.29 10.37 -9.56
CA PRO A 310 7.39 11.63 -10.30
C PRO A 310 8.58 12.49 -9.80
N ASP A 311 9.78 11.88 -9.67
CA ASP A 311 11.01 12.55 -9.21
C ASP A 311 12.08 12.65 -10.30
N GLY A 312 11.73 12.33 -11.54
CA GLY A 312 12.63 12.30 -12.69
C GLY A 312 13.40 10.98 -12.87
N SER A 313 13.28 10.03 -11.93
CA SER A 313 13.92 8.72 -12.04
C SER A 313 13.10 7.71 -12.87
N THR A 314 11.79 7.92 -12.97
CA THR A 314 10.89 7.10 -13.78
C THR A 314 10.73 7.69 -15.18
N PRO A 315 10.81 6.88 -16.26
CA PRO A 315 10.49 7.34 -17.61
C PRO A 315 9.10 8.00 -17.68
N ALA A 316 9.00 9.13 -18.35
CA ALA A 316 7.75 9.91 -18.46
C ALA A 316 6.58 9.04 -18.96
N ALA A 317 6.80 8.19 -19.96
CA ALA A 317 5.78 7.30 -20.51
C ALA A 317 5.15 6.38 -19.46
N LEU A 318 5.92 5.89 -18.47
CA LEU A 318 5.36 5.05 -17.39
C LEU A 318 4.51 5.89 -16.43
N LEU A 319 4.90 7.13 -16.13
CA LEU A 319 4.09 8.05 -15.32
C LEU A 319 2.79 8.44 -16.03
N ASP A 320 2.88 8.72 -17.32
CA ASP A 320 1.72 9.04 -18.17
C ASP A 320 0.78 7.82 -18.24
N GLY A 321 1.33 6.62 -18.42
CA GLY A 321 0.57 5.37 -18.45
C GLY A 321 -0.13 5.06 -17.11
N ALA A 322 0.55 5.29 -15.99
CA ALA A 322 -0.04 5.16 -14.66
C ALA A 322 -1.16 6.18 -14.44
N THR A 323 -0.95 7.43 -14.84
CA THR A 323 -1.93 8.51 -14.75
C THR A 323 -3.16 8.22 -15.62
N ALA A 324 -2.96 7.76 -16.85
CA ALA A 324 -4.03 7.41 -17.77
C ALA A 324 -4.88 6.24 -17.24
N LEU A 325 -4.25 5.18 -16.74
CA LEU A 325 -4.95 4.05 -16.11
C LEU A 325 -5.76 4.50 -14.89
N LEU A 326 -5.15 5.26 -13.99
CA LEU A 326 -5.82 5.74 -12.77
C LEU A 326 -7.00 6.66 -13.11
N THR A 327 -6.87 7.49 -14.15
CA THR A 327 -7.94 8.34 -14.66
C THR A 327 -9.09 7.49 -15.19
N ALA A 328 -8.80 6.44 -15.96
CA ALA A 328 -9.79 5.53 -16.51
C ALA A 328 -10.55 4.74 -15.41
N ARG A 329 -9.89 4.40 -14.31
CA ARG A 329 -10.53 3.77 -13.14
C ARG A 329 -11.54 4.69 -12.43
N GLY A 330 -11.48 5.99 -12.66
CA GLY A 330 -12.40 6.98 -12.10
C GLY A 330 -12.16 7.29 -10.61
N THR A 331 -13.08 8.06 -10.03
CA THR A 331 -12.96 8.60 -8.66
C THR A 331 -13.96 8.01 -7.67
N GLN A 332 -14.84 7.10 -8.11
CA GLN A 332 -15.85 6.47 -7.26
C GLN A 332 -15.76 4.95 -7.34
N SER A 333 -15.72 4.30 -6.18
CA SER A 333 -15.70 2.87 -6.01
C SER A 333 -16.06 2.49 -4.58
N PHE A 334 -15.73 1.27 -4.16
CA PHE A 334 -15.79 0.83 -2.76
C PHE A 334 -14.78 1.58 -1.90
N GLY A 335 -14.95 1.60 -0.58
CA GLY A 335 -14.13 2.37 0.33
C GLY A 335 -12.63 2.10 0.22
N TRP A 336 -12.22 0.83 0.27
CA TRP A 336 -10.81 0.44 0.11
C TRP A 336 -10.24 0.80 -1.27
N ALA A 337 -11.04 0.66 -2.32
CA ALA A 337 -10.61 1.01 -3.67
C ALA A 337 -10.41 2.53 -3.82
N ASN A 338 -11.28 3.34 -3.21
CA ASN A 338 -11.12 4.78 -3.15
C ASN A 338 -9.86 5.16 -2.34
N ALA A 339 -9.61 4.50 -1.19
CA ALA A 339 -8.41 4.73 -0.42
C ALA A 339 -7.13 4.49 -1.26
N TRP A 340 -7.08 3.38 -2.00
CA TRP A 340 -5.95 3.09 -2.88
C TRP A 340 -5.79 4.10 -4.02
N ARG A 341 -6.90 4.50 -4.66
CA ARG A 341 -6.89 5.55 -5.71
C ARG A 341 -6.38 6.88 -5.16
N SER A 342 -6.84 7.29 -3.97
CA SER A 342 -6.40 8.52 -3.32
C SER A 342 -4.88 8.48 -3.03
N LEU A 343 -4.35 7.36 -2.54
CA LEU A 343 -2.93 7.13 -2.33
C LEU A 343 -2.12 7.23 -3.64
N CYS A 344 -2.61 6.64 -4.72
CA CYS A 344 -1.96 6.74 -6.02
C CYS A 344 -1.95 8.18 -6.55
N TRP A 345 -3.06 8.92 -6.43
CA TRP A 345 -3.09 10.33 -6.80
C TRP A 345 -2.17 11.20 -5.95
N ALA A 346 -2.08 10.92 -4.64
CA ALA A 346 -1.14 11.62 -3.77
C ALA A 346 0.32 11.36 -4.20
N ARG A 347 0.67 10.12 -4.58
CA ARG A 347 2.00 9.77 -5.12
C ARG A 347 2.30 10.47 -6.45
N LEU A 348 1.31 10.67 -7.29
CA LEU A 348 1.41 11.46 -8.53
C LEU A 348 1.40 12.97 -8.25
N LYS A 349 1.35 13.41 -6.99
CA LYS A 349 1.31 14.80 -6.55
C LYS A 349 0.10 15.58 -7.08
N ASN A 350 -0.99 14.89 -7.36
CA ASN A 350 -2.26 15.51 -7.75
C ASN A 350 -3.16 15.68 -6.53
N ALA A 351 -2.97 16.78 -5.81
CA ALA A 351 -3.69 17.08 -4.57
C ALA A 351 -5.21 17.14 -4.76
N GLY A 352 -5.69 17.75 -5.85
CA GLY A 352 -7.12 17.87 -6.14
C GLY A 352 -7.78 16.50 -6.33
N LYS A 353 -7.19 15.61 -7.13
CA LYS A 353 -7.72 14.27 -7.36
C LYS A 353 -7.58 13.38 -6.12
N ALA A 354 -6.46 13.47 -5.39
CA ALA A 354 -6.29 12.72 -4.16
C ALA A 354 -7.37 13.09 -3.14
N TYR A 355 -7.65 14.37 -2.96
CA TYR A 355 -8.68 14.85 -2.05
C TYR A 355 -10.10 14.53 -2.53
N GLU A 356 -10.40 14.69 -3.83
CA GLU A 356 -11.70 14.31 -4.41
C GLU A 356 -12.04 12.85 -4.07
N VAL A 357 -11.09 11.94 -4.24
CA VAL A 357 -11.29 10.53 -3.95
C VAL A 357 -11.32 10.24 -2.44
N PHE A 358 -10.48 10.92 -1.65
CA PHE A 358 -10.50 10.83 -0.19
C PHE A 358 -11.89 11.16 0.37
N VAL A 359 -12.49 12.23 -0.08
CA VAL A 359 -13.80 12.66 0.43
C VAL A 359 -14.96 11.79 -0.05
N ASN A 360 -14.79 11.02 -1.12
CA ASN A 360 -15.80 10.07 -1.55
C ASN A 360 -16.02 8.94 -0.52
N ASN A 361 -15.06 8.66 0.35
CA ASN A 361 -15.23 7.71 1.44
C ASN A 361 -16.05 8.30 2.60
N LEU A 362 -16.06 9.63 2.75
CA LEU A 362 -16.83 10.32 3.80
C LEU A 362 -18.28 10.64 3.39
N ARG A 363 -18.76 10.15 2.23
CA ARG A 363 -20.17 10.27 1.87
C ARG A 363 -21.03 9.38 2.78
N PRO A 364 -22.29 9.78 3.08
CA PRO A 364 -23.13 8.98 3.94
C PRO A 364 -23.52 7.65 3.30
N SER A 365 -23.34 6.55 4.03
CA SER A 365 -23.96 5.26 3.69
C SER A 365 -25.42 5.29 4.10
N THR A 366 -26.32 5.17 3.13
CA THR A 366 -27.75 5.05 3.35
C THR A 366 -28.25 3.75 2.74
N ASP A 367 -29.16 3.06 3.43
CA ASP A 367 -29.74 1.82 2.95
C ASP A 367 -28.72 0.75 2.50
N GLY A 368 -27.59 0.66 3.22
CA GLY A 368 -26.51 -0.29 2.94
C GLY A 368 -25.61 0.06 1.74
N SER A 369 -25.69 1.29 1.23
CA SER A 369 -24.82 1.76 0.15
C SER A 369 -23.37 1.98 0.62
N ASN A 370 -22.43 1.97 -0.33
CA ASN A 370 -21.04 2.32 -0.04
C ASN A 370 -20.91 3.71 0.58
N GLY A 371 -20.08 3.86 1.60
CA GLY A 371 -19.80 5.12 2.27
C GLY A 371 -19.56 4.96 3.76
N THR A 372 -19.72 6.03 4.51
CA THR A 372 -19.48 6.08 5.96
C THR A 372 -20.80 6.03 6.72
N ALA A 373 -20.90 5.14 7.69
CA ALA A 373 -22.02 5.01 8.60
C ALA A 373 -22.00 6.13 9.68
N PRO A 374 -23.11 6.33 10.45
CA PRO A 374 -23.14 7.35 11.51
C PRO A 374 -22.07 7.20 12.60
N ASN A 375 -21.54 5.99 12.79
CA ASN A 375 -20.48 5.66 13.72
C ASN A 375 -19.07 5.72 13.10
N LEU A 376 -18.94 6.28 11.90
CA LEU A 376 -17.71 6.40 11.09
C LEU A 376 -17.17 5.08 10.53
N PHE A 377 -17.88 3.97 10.65
CA PHE A 377 -17.51 2.72 9.98
C PHE A 377 -17.66 2.85 8.46
N ASP A 378 -16.69 2.33 7.72
CA ASP A 378 -16.83 2.20 6.28
C ASP A 378 -17.78 1.05 5.94
N ILE A 379 -18.70 1.29 5.02
CA ILE A 379 -19.70 0.32 4.58
C ILE A 379 -19.43 -0.07 3.13
N TYR A 380 -19.31 -1.37 2.94
CA TYR A 380 -19.19 -2.02 1.64
C TYR A 380 -20.56 -2.57 1.23
N GLU A 381 -21.08 -2.12 0.09
CA GLU A 381 -22.32 -2.64 -0.47
C GLU A 381 -22.05 -3.97 -1.18
N VAL A 382 -22.36 -5.09 -0.50
CA VAL A 382 -22.18 -6.45 -1.06
C VAL A 382 -23.23 -6.78 -2.09
N GLU A 383 -24.43 -6.25 -1.90
CA GLU A 383 -25.55 -6.30 -2.84
C GLU A 383 -26.48 -5.11 -2.59
N LYS A 384 -27.31 -4.76 -3.55
CA LYS A 384 -28.21 -3.61 -3.44
C LYS A 384 -29.04 -3.66 -2.15
N GLY A 385 -28.85 -2.66 -1.31
CA GLY A 385 -29.55 -2.53 -0.04
C GLY A 385 -29.00 -3.38 1.11
N ARG A 386 -27.87 -4.06 0.93
CA ARG A 386 -27.16 -4.79 1.98
C ARG A 386 -25.71 -4.38 2.05
N GLY A 387 -25.37 -3.59 3.03
CA GLY A 387 -24.02 -3.19 3.33
C GLY A 387 -23.45 -3.93 4.52
N VAL A 388 -22.14 -4.17 4.49
CA VAL A 388 -21.39 -4.76 5.61
C VAL A 388 -20.24 -3.84 5.98
N PHE A 389 -19.81 -3.88 7.23
CA PHE A 389 -18.61 -3.18 7.65
C PHE A 389 -17.36 -3.82 7.06
N GLN A 390 -16.50 -3.01 6.46
CA GLN A 390 -15.14 -3.37 6.06
C GLN A 390 -14.13 -2.38 6.64
N ILE A 391 -13.18 -2.90 7.43
CA ILE A 391 -12.26 -2.06 8.21
C ILE A 391 -11.13 -1.45 7.38
N ASP A 392 -10.79 -2.04 6.26
CA ASP A 392 -9.64 -1.67 5.42
C ASP A 392 -9.68 -0.21 4.95
N ALA A 393 -10.84 0.29 4.54
CA ALA A 393 -10.99 1.70 4.16
C ALA A 393 -10.82 2.65 5.34
N ASN A 394 -11.19 2.25 6.55
CA ASN A 394 -10.95 3.04 7.77
C ASN A 394 -9.45 3.17 8.11
N PHE A 395 -8.59 2.38 7.48
CA PHE A 395 -7.12 2.50 7.59
C PHE A 395 -6.48 3.08 6.33
N GLY A 396 -6.93 2.66 5.16
CA GLY A 396 -6.40 3.14 3.89
C GLY A 396 -6.67 4.64 3.65
N THR A 397 -7.85 5.12 4.02
CA THR A 397 -8.23 6.54 3.88
C THR A 397 -7.37 7.46 4.77
N PRO A 398 -7.15 7.17 6.07
CA PRO A 398 -6.14 7.88 6.85
C PRO A 398 -4.72 7.82 6.26
N ALA A 399 -4.30 6.66 5.75
CA ALA A 399 -2.99 6.55 5.09
C ALA A 399 -2.88 7.49 3.87
N ALA A 400 -3.96 7.65 3.09
CA ALA A 400 -4.00 8.59 1.96
C ALA A 400 -3.86 10.05 2.41
N ALA A 401 -4.55 10.45 3.46
CA ALA A 401 -4.39 11.78 4.03
C ALA A 401 -2.95 12.05 4.50
N MET A 402 -2.34 11.06 5.15
CA MET A 402 -0.94 11.17 5.58
C MET A 402 0.02 11.25 4.40
N GLU A 403 -0.23 10.51 3.31
CA GLU A 403 0.57 10.58 2.10
C GLU A 403 0.47 11.94 1.40
N MET A 404 -0.69 12.59 1.44
CA MET A 404 -0.86 13.97 0.95
C MET A 404 -0.02 14.99 1.74
N LEU A 405 0.20 14.73 3.04
CA LEU A 405 0.94 15.63 3.94
C LEU A 405 2.44 15.34 3.97
N LEU A 406 2.84 14.08 3.82
CA LEU A 406 4.24 13.66 3.93
C LEU A 406 4.51 12.43 3.05
N TYR A 407 5.31 12.60 2.03
CA TYR A 407 5.91 11.48 1.32
C TYR A 407 7.30 11.17 1.88
N SER A 408 7.62 9.89 2.03
CA SER A 408 8.97 9.49 2.45
C SER A 408 9.42 8.18 1.83
N ARG A 409 10.73 8.09 1.61
CA ARG A 409 11.48 6.87 1.30
C ARG A 409 12.82 6.91 2.02
N PRO A 410 13.56 5.82 2.14
CA PRO A 410 14.89 5.88 2.74
C PRO A 410 15.76 6.99 2.12
N GLY A 411 16.27 7.88 2.99
CA GLY A 411 17.10 9.02 2.59
C GLY A 411 16.36 10.25 2.04
N HIS A 412 15.02 10.23 1.97
CA HIS A 412 14.25 11.36 1.47
C HIS A 412 12.91 11.53 2.20
N VAL A 413 12.59 12.77 2.55
CA VAL A 413 11.31 13.20 3.14
C VAL A 413 10.84 14.43 2.39
N GLU A 414 9.63 14.38 1.82
CA GLU A 414 9.01 15.51 1.12
C GLU A 414 7.80 16.00 1.92
N LEU A 415 7.79 17.28 2.23
CA LEU A 415 6.74 17.95 2.99
C LEU A 415 5.65 18.43 2.05
N LEU A 416 4.39 18.19 2.42
CA LEU A 416 3.19 18.66 1.71
C LEU A 416 3.20 18.33 0.20
N PRO A 417 3.55 17.09 -0.23
CA PRO A 417 3.70 16.75 -1.64
C PRO A 417 2.40 16.91 -2.44
N ALA A 418 1.25 16.77 -1.77
CA ALA A 418 -0.09 16.83 -2.37
C ALA A 418 -1.11 17.47 -1.42
N LEU A 419 -0.73 18.58 -0.76
CA LEU A 419 -1.62 19.30 0.16
C LEU A 419 -2.84 19.84 -0.61
N PRO A 420 -4.08 19.42 -0.28
CA PRO A 420 -5.27 19.95 -0.92
C PRO A 420 -5.60 21.38 -0.44
N ASP A 421 -6.28 22.14 -1.29
CA ASP A 421 -6.72 23.50 -0.96
C ASP A 421 -7.57 23.56 0.31
N ALA A 422 -8.39 22.53 0.53
CA ALA A 422 -9.22 22.38 1.73
C ALA A 422 -8.44 22.44 3.05
N TRP A 423 -7.16 22.05 3.06
CA TRP A 423 -6.29 22.03 4.24
C TRP A 423 -5.20 23.10 4.18
N SER A 424 -5.19 23.94 3.15
CA SER A 424 -4.08 24.87 2.88
C SER A 424 -3.98 26.04 3.86
N THR A 425 -5.11 26.51 4.42
CA THR A 425 -5.14 27.71 5.28
C THR A 425 -4.22 27.56 6.49
N SER A 426 -4.33 26.50 7.24
CA SER A 426 -3.41 26.16 8.33
C SER A 426 -3.66 24.73 8.82
N GLY A 427 -2.61 24.10 9.31
CA GLY A 427 -2.74 22.81 9.96
C GLY A 427 -1.45 22.36 10.63
N SER A 428 -1.53 21.21 11.27
CA SER A 428 -0.37 20.62 11.94
C SER A 428 -0.53 19.13 12.09
N VAL A 429 0.58 18.43 12.10
CA VAL A 429 0.66 17.04 12.51
C VAL A 429 1.87 16.85 13.42
N THR A 430 1.72 16.05 14.48
CA THR A 430 2.80 15.68 15.39
C THR A 430 2.95 14.17 15.46
N GLY A 431 4.19 13.69 15.47
CA GLY A 431 4.49 12.26 15.63
C GLY A 431 4.18 11.42 14.40
N MET A 432 4.24 11.98 13.19
CA MET A 432 4.06 11.21 11.95
C MET A 432 5.35 10.48 11.58
N GLY A 433 5.27 9.16 11.39
CA GLY A 433 6.39 8.34 10.96
C GLY A 433 6.82 8.65 9.52
N ALA A 434 8.12 8.62 9.29
CA ALA A 434 8.72 8.77 7.97
C ALA A 434 9.76 7.65 7.74
N ARG A 435 9.78 7.11 6.51
CA ARG A 435 10.74 6.08 6.13
C ARG A 435 12.17 6.57 6.25
N GLY A 436 13.09 5.64 6.49
CA GLY A 436 14.47 5.94 6.81
C GLY A 436 14.73 6.13 8.30
N GLY A 437 13.75 5.80 9.17
CA GLY A 437 13.87 5.84 10.62
C GLY A 437 13.70 7.22 11.23
N PHE A 438 12.71 7.97 10.77
CA PHE A 438 12.43 9.32 11.27
C PHE A 438 10.97 9.48 11.71
N VAL A 439 10.75 10.50 12.55
CA VAL A 439 9.44 11.01 12.94
C VAL A 439 9.40 12.51 12.67
N VAL A 440 8.31 12.99 12.12
CA VAL A 440 8.12 14.37 11.69
C VAL A 440 6.94 15.00 12.44
N ASP A 441 7.20 16.18 13.03
CA ASP A 441 6.16 17.13 13.42
C ASP A 441 6.18 18.24 12.37
N LEU A 442 5.03 18.56 11.81
CA LEU A 442 4.90 19.51 10.71
C LEU A 442 3.80 20.52 11.02
N ARG A 443 4.08 21.79 10.73
CA ARG A 443 3.08 22.88 10.75
C ARG A 443 3.11 23.59 9.41
N TRP A 444 1.93 24.00 8.95
CA TRP A 444 1.82 24.77 7.73
C TRP A 444 0.79 25.89 7.84
N ARG A 445 0.94 26.89 7.00
CA ARG A 445 0.01 28.01 6.81
C ARG A 445 0.08 28.49 5.37
N ASP A 446 -1.06 28.87 4.81
CA ASP A 446 -1.18 29.41 3.45
C ASP A 446 -0.48 28.49 2.41
N GLY A 447 -0.71 27.18 2.54
CA GLY A 447 -0.16 26.15 1.65
C GLY A 447 1.35 25.88 1.83
N ARG A 448 2.03 26.42 2.85
CA ARG A 448 3.48 26.29 3.04
C ARG A 448 3.85 25.77 4.42
N PRO A 449 4.88 24.91 4.51
CA PRO A 449 5.43 24.54 5.81
C PRO A 449 5.96 25.78 6.52
N THR A 450 5.61 25.95 7.79
CA THR A 450 6.15 27.01 8.65
C THR A 450 7.18 26.47 9.62
N GLU A 451 7.02 25.21 10.02
CA GLU A 451 7.97 24.51 10.88
C GLU A 451 7.91 23.01 10.58
N ALA A 452 9.07 22.37 10.47
CA ALA A 452 9.18 20.93 10.47
C ALA A 452 10.25 20.49 11.50
N ARG A 453 9.84 19.73 12.50
CA ARG A 453 10.77 19.06 13.43
C ARG A 453 10.99 17.64 12.95
N ILE A 454 12.23 17.30 12.67
CA ILE A 454 12.65 15.96 12.27
C ILE A 454 13.36 15.31 13.47
N ARG A 455 12.89 14.15 13.91
CA ARG A 455 13.50 13.36 14.98
C ARG A 455 13.92 12.01 14.46
N SER A 456 15.15 11.61 14.71
CA SER A 456 15.64 10.26 14.39
C SER A 456 15.13 9.24 15.41
N VAL A 457 14.60 8.11 14.92
CA VAL A 457 14.32 6.91 15.74
C VAL A 457 15.28 5.76 15.43
N GLY A 458 15.98 5.83 14.29
CA GLY A 458 16.96 4.85 13.84
C GLY A 458 17.75 5.32 12.64
N GLY A 459 17.24 6.33 11.92
CA GLY A 459 17.88 6.93 10.76
C GLY A 459 19.03 7.85 11.14
N ARG A 460 20.00 8.02 10.23
CA ARG A 460 21.14 8.92 10.43
C ARG A 460 21.10 10.12 9.51
N THR A 461 20.73 9.93 8.26
CA THR A 461 20.76 10.98 7.25
C THR A 461 19.52 10.91 6.37
N THR A 462 18.90 12.06 6.12
CA THR A 462 17.82 12.21 5.15
C THR A 462 17.89 13.58 4.47
N THR A 463 17.31 13.70 3.30
CA THR A 463 17.07 14.97 2.63
C THR A 463 15.62 15.36 2.82
N VAL A 464 15.37 16.51 3.42
CA VAL A 464 14.03 17.08 3.59
C VAL A 464 13.78 18.09 2.47
N SER A 465 12.71 17.91 1.72
CA SER A 465 12.38 18.77 0.57
C SER A 465 10.98 19.38 0.66
N TYR A 466 10.83 20.57 0.06
CA TYR A 466 9.56 21.23 -0.18
C TYR A 466 9.70 22.19 -1.37
N GLY A 467 8.77 22.16 -2.32
CA GLY A 467 8.66 23.15 -3.40
C GLY A 467 9.92 23.30 -4.25
N GLY A 468 10.73 22.24 -4.44
CA GLY A 468 11.99 22.27 -5.18
C GLY A 468 13.22 22.63 -4.32
N THR A 469 13.03 23.11 -3.10
CA THR A 469 14.13 23.33 -2.15
C THR A 469 14.39 22.07 -1.34
N SER A 470 15.66 21.78 -1.04
CA SER A 470 16.03 20.62 -0.24
C SER A 470 17.13 20.91 0.77
N ARG A 471 17.06 20.25 1.94
CA ARG A 471 18.08 20.33 2.99
C ARG A 471 18.47 18.94 3.46
N LYS A 472 19.77 18.66 3.44
CA LYS A 472 20.31 17.44 4.02
C LYS A 472 20.39 17.62 5.55
N VAL A 473 19.86 16.63 6.25
CA VAL A 473 19.86 16.56 7.72
C VAL A 473 20.60 15.29 8.13
N THR A 474 21.54 15.44 9.08
CA THR A 474 22.29 14.31 9.67
C THR A 474 22.19 14.42 11.18
N MET A 475 21.85 13.32 11.84
CA MET A 475 21.68 13.26 13.31
C MET A 475 21.86 11.84 13.81
N GLU A 476 22.18 11.68 15.07
CA GLU A 476 22.21 10.38 15.72
C GLU A 476 20.79 9.96 16.17
N PRO A 477 20.54 8.64 16.35
CA PRO A 477 19.28 8.17 16.91
C PRO A 477 18.93 8.85 18.24
N GLY A 478 17.69 9.34 18.35
CA GLY A 478 17.21 10.11 19.50
C GLY A 478 17.36 11.64 19.37
N GLU A 479 18.18 12.12 18.46
CA GLU A 479 18.33 13.57 18.21
C GLU A 479 17.18 14.11 17.36
N SER A 480 17.02 15.43 17.40
CA SER A 480 16.05 16.15 16.56
C SER A 480 16.60 17.49 16.06
N THR A 481 16.15 17.91 14.90
CA THR A 481 16.40 19.23 14.34
C THR A 481 15.08 19.90 13.94
N VAL A 482 15.10 21.23 13.87
CA VAL A 482 13.93 22.04 13.47
C VAL A 482 14.30 22.86 12.25
N LEU A 483 13.51 22.74 11.20
CA LEU A 483 13.59 23.50 9.98
C LEU A 483 12.44 24.54 9.95
N ARG A 484 12.75 25.81 9.67
CA ARG A 484 11.76 26.91 9.65
C ARG A 484 11.78 27.74 8.39
N GLU A 485 12.79 27.58 7.56
CA GLU A 485 12.92 28.32 6.31
C GLU A 485 12.71 27.38 5.14
N PHE A 486 11.63 27.58 4.43
CA PHE A 486 11.22 26.82 3.24
C PHE A 486 10.99 27.74 2.05
N ASP A 487 11.77 28.86 1.98
CA ASP A 487 11.68 29.80 0.88
C ASP A 487 12.17 29.17 -0.42
N ARG A 488 11.49 29.50 -1.52
CA ARG A 488 11.82 29.08 -2.88
C ARG A 488 13.03 29.82 -3.39
#